data_78daea3912531c89aff037ed3a11694b
#
_entry.id   78daea3912531c89aff037ed3a11694b
#
_cell.length_a   1.000
_cell.length_b   1.000
_cell.length_c   1.000
_cell.angle_alpha   90.00
_cell.angle_beta   90.00
_cell.angle_gamma   90.00
#
_symmetry.space_group_name_H-M   'P 1'
#
loop_
_entity.id
_entity.type
_entity.pdbx_description
1 polymer ?
#
loop_
_entity_poly.entity_id
_entity_poly.type
_entity_poly.pdbx_seq_one_letter_code
_entity_poly.pdbx_strand_id
1 'polypeptide(L)'
;MIKLKDLLFEGHNDTDDSGGVLYICYDKALLCLGADSGIWNIPKGHIMIGEKPLEGSVREFTEETQISLSGIPELANSYKKDNGGTFYLYVLKGTKKFTPRLDHEHTDWGYYGKEELPDPIDDWVKEVIENEDIAPELIS
;
A
#
# COMPACT_ATOMS: atom_id res chain seq x y z
N MET A 1 8.99 25.69 -15.94
CA MET A 1 8.90 24.76 -16.24
C MET A 1 8.35 24.17 -16.09
N ILE A 2 7.97 24.00 -16.07
CA ILE A 2 7.72 23.04 -16.17
C ILE A 2 7.43 22.69 -16.35
N LYS A 3 7.49 22.98 -16.52
CA LYS A 3 7.40 22.38 -16.85
C LYS A 3 7.15 21.88 -17.47
N LEU A 4 7.07 22.21 -18.02
CA LEU A 4 6.96 21.51 -18.64
C LEU A 4 7.24 20.73 -18.65
N LYS A 5 7.58 20.82 -18.35
CA LYS A 5 7.98 19.89 -18.27
C LYS A 5 7.42 19.15 -17.56
N ASP A 6 6.99 19.39 -17.15
CA ASP A 6 6.61 18.65 -16.36
C ASP A 6 5.46 17.88 -16.57
N LEU A 7 4.56 18.18 -16.81
CA LEU A 7 3.44 17.53 -17.14
C LEU A 7 3.65 16.47 -18.10
N LEU A 8 4.33 16.73 -19.05
CA LEU A 8 4.70 15.78 -20.01
C LEU A 8 5.52 14.70 -19.46
N PHE A 9 5.94 14.86 -18.26
CA PHE A 9 6.92 13.99 -17.70
C PHE A 9 6.40 13.19 -16.56
N GLU A 10 5.09 13.00 -16.51
CA GLU A 10 4.52 12.22 -15.48
C GLU A 10 5.21 10.91 -15.27
N GLY A 11 5.39 10.14 -16.33
CA GLY A 11 6.07 8.86 -16.23
C GLY A 11 7.55 8.98 -15.91
N HIS A 12 8.12 10.15 -16.13
CA HIS A 12 9.52 10.39 -15.84
C HIS A 12 9.77 10.83 -14.42
N ASN A 13 8.71 11.11 -13.65
CA ASN A 13 8.85 11.47 -12.25
C ASN A 13 8.86 10.27 -11.33
N ASP A 14 8.50 9.11 -11.86
CA ASP A 14 8.51 7.88 -11.09
C ASP A 14 9.90 7.28 -11.09
N THR A 15 10.23 6.63 -9.98
CA THR A 15 11.43 5.80 -9.91
C THR A 15 11.02 4.35 -10.12
N ASP A 16 11.99 3.45 -10.12
CA ASP A 16 11.71 2.02 -10.16
C ASP A 16 11.28 1.50 -8.79
N ASP A 17 11.37 2.35 -7.75
CA ASP A 17 10.97 1.97 -6.41
C ASP A 17 9.48 2.17 -6.22
N SER A 18 8.92 1.39 -5.33
CA SER A 18 7.52 1.55 -4.94
C SER A 18 7.39 1.27 -3.45
N GLY A 19 6.24 1.60 -2.90
CA GLY A 19 5.99 1.35 -1.50
C GLY A 19 4.52 1.38 -1.19
N GLY A 20 4.17 0.86 -0.03
CA GLY A 20 2.79 0.83 0.41
C GLY A 20 2.69 0.75 1.92
N VAL A 21 1.47 0.93 2.40
CA VAL A 21 1.17 0.89 3.82
C VAL A 21 0.15 -0.21 4.09
N LEU A 22 0.53 -1.13 4.97
CA LEU A 22 -0.39 -2.13 5.51
C LEU A 22 -0.99 -1.53 6.78
N TYR A 23 -2.22 -1.07 6.69
CA TYR A 23 -2.93 -0.51 7.84
C TYR A 23 -3.69 -1.63 8.55
N ILE A 24 -3.40 -1.79 9.83
CA ILE A 24 -4.01 -2.85 10.65
C ILE A 24 -4.86 -2.19 11.71
N CYS A 25 -6.16 -2.49 11.70
CA CYS A 25 -7.10 -2.02 12.71
C CYS A 25 -7.41 -3.21 13.59
N TYR A 26 -6.86 -3.20 14.79
CA TYR A 26 -6.90 -4.31 15.74
C TYR A 26 -6.29 -5.56 15.10
N ASP A 27 -7.11 -6.51 14.67
CA ASP A 27 -6.64 -7.77 14.11
C ASP A 27 -6.96 -7.93 12.62
N LYS A 28 -7.29 -6.84 11.93
CA LYS A 28 -7.68 -6.92 10.53
C LYS A 28 -6.92 -5.89 9.68
N ALA A 29 -6.56 -6.30 8.49
CA ALA A 29 -5.81 -5.47 7.56
C ALA A 29 -6.72 -4.87 6.50
N LEU A 30 -6.48 -3.63 6.13
CA LEU A 30 -7.21 -2.96 5.06
C LEU A 30 -6.63 -3.37 3.72
N LEU A 31 -7.48 -3.95 2.89
CA LEU A 31 -7.11 -4.36 1.53
C LEU A 31 -8.07 -3.73 0.53
N CYS A 32 -7.58 -3.52 -0.68
CA CYS A 32 -8.36 -2.94 -1.77
C CYS A 32 -8.28 -3.83 -2.99
N LEU A 33 -9.39 -3.88 -3.75
CA LEU A 33 -9.48 -4.68 -4.96
C LEU A 33 -9.14 -3.83 -6.17
N GLY A 34 -8.11 -4.22 -6.92
CA GLY A 34 -7.70 -3.50 -8.10
C GLY A 34 -8.75 -3.57 -9.21
N ALA A 35 -9.02 -2.43 -9.85
CA ALA A 35 -10.04 -2.37 -10.90
C ALA A 35 -9.64 -3.16 -12.13
N ASP A 36 -8.37 -3.02 -12.53
CA ASP A 36 -7.88 -3.71 -13.73
C ASP A 36 -7.41 -5.11 -13.46
N SER A 37 -6.71 -5.31 -12.34
CA SER A 37 -6.14 -6.61 -12.03
C SER A 37 -7.16 -7.61 -11.49
N GLY A 38 -8.19 -7.12 -10.80
CA GLY A 38 -9.12 -8.01 -10.10
C GLY A 38 -8.48 -8.72 -8.93
N ILE A 39 -7.38 -8.18 -8.40
CA ILE A 39 -6.61 -8.82 -7.33
C ILE A 39 -6.59 -7.90 -6.11
N TRP A 40 -6.77 -8.49 -4.93
CA TRP A 40 -6.72 -7.77 -3.67
C TRP A 40 -5.28 -7.51 -3.26
N ASN A 41 -5.02 -6.30 -2.79
CA ASN A 41 -3.67 -5.87 -2.42
C ASN A 41 -3.76 -4.72 -1.41
N ILE A 42 -2.62 -4.31 -0.86
CA ILE A 42 -2.57 -3.12 -0.02
C ILE A 42 -2.50 -1.88 -0.92
N PRO A 43 -2.92 -0.72 -0.41
CA PRO A 43 -2.71 0.54 -1.15
C PRO A 43 -1.20 0.78 -1.32
N LYS A 44 -0.77 1.01 -2.55
CA LYS A 44 0.64 1.14 -2.89
C LYS A 44 0.82 1.82 -4.22
N GLY A 45 2.06 2.25 -4.50
CA GLY A 45 2.37 2.82 -5.79
C GLY A 45 3.83 3.24 -5.89
N HIS A 46 4.15 3.95 -6.94
CA HIS A 46 5.52 4.33 -7.23
C HIS A 46 5.99 5.46 -6.34
N ILE A 47 7.28 5.42 -5.99
CA ILE A 47 7.95 6.51 -5.29
C ILE A 47 8.43 7.48 -6.36
N MET A 48 8.15 8.76 -6.17
CA MET A 48 8.57 9.78 -7.14
C MET A 48 10.00 10.21 -6.89
N ILE A 49 10.64 10.74 -7.94
CA ILE A 49 11.98 11.29 -7.83
C ILE A 49 11.99 12.40 -6.78
N GLY A 50 12.93 12.31 -5.84
CA GLY A 50 13.05 13.30 -4.77
C GLY A 50 12.21 13.02 -3.55
N GLU A 51 11.35 12.04 -3.63
CA GLU A 51 10.47 11.64 -2.54
C GLU A 51 11.13 10.55 -1.70
N LYS A 52 10.99 10.64 -0.37
CA LYS A 52 11.46 9.56 0.48
C LYS A 52 10.48 8.39 0.41
N PRO A 53 10.95 7.15 0.61
CA PRO A 53 10.05 6.00 0.54
C PRO A 53 8.83 6.10 1.45
N LEU A 54 9.00 6.58 2.68
CA LEU A 54 7.86 6.76 3.58
C LEU A 54 6.87 7.78 3.02
N GLU A 55 7.37 8.91 2.52
CA GLU A 55 6.51 9.96 1.96
C GLU A 55 5.69 9.43 0.79
N GLY A 56 6.34 8.72 -0.12
CA GLY A 56 5.66 8.18 -1.29
C GLY A 56 4.65 7.12 -0.93
N SER A 57 4.99 6.27 0.03
CA SER A 57 4.08 5.21 0.46
C SER A 57 2.83 5.78 1.12
N VAL A 58 2.99 6.80 1.98
CA VAL A 58 1.85 7.46 2.62
C VAL A 58 1.02 8.22 1.60
N ARG A 59 1.68 8.88 0.65
CA ARG A 59 0.97 9.61 -0.41
C ARG A 59 0.10 8.67 -1.23
N GLU A 60 0.66 7.51 -1.64
CA GLU A 60 -0.11 6.53 -2.40
C GLU A 60 -1.29 6.00 -1.60
N PHE A 61 -1.07 5.71 -0.32
CA PHE A 61 -2.15 5.25 0.55
C PHE A 61 -3.28 6.29 0.59
N THR A 62 -2.92 7.56 0.77
CA THR A 62 -3.91 8.64 0.86
C THR A 62 -4.63 8.85 -0.47
N GLU A 63 -3.90 8.78 -1.59
CA GLU A 63 -4.52 8.95 -2.90
C GLU A 63 -5.53 7.84 -3.19
N GLU A 64 -5.22 6.61 -2.79
CA GLU A 64 -6.06 5.47 -3.13
C GLU A 64 -7.23 5.26 -2.18
N THR A 65 -7.14 5.79 -0.95
CA THR A 65 -8.18 5.57 0.05
C THR A 65 -8.83 6.84 0.56
N GLN A 66 -8.24 8.00 0.34
CA GLN A 66 -8.67 9.29 0.89
C GLN A 66 -8.63 9.30 2.41
N ILE A 67 -7.81 8.44 3.01
CA ILE A 67 -7.62 8.38 4.45
C ILE A 67 -6.35 9.14 4.81
N SER A 68 -6.46 10.06 5.77
CA SER A 68 -5.30 10.74 6.32
C SER A 68 -4.87 10.01 7.59
N LEU A 69 -3.72 9.37 7.51
CA LEU A 69 -3.22 8.60 8.65
C LEU A 69 -2.74 9.55 9.74
N SER A 70 -3.09 9.24 11.00
CA SER A 70 -2.70 10.07 12.12
C SER A 70 -1.40 9.62 12.78
N GLY A 71 -0.93 8.43 12.47
CA GLY A 71 0.34 7.93 12.97
C GLY A 71 1.38 7.86 11.87
N ILE A 72 2.59 7.52 12.25
CA ILE A 72 3.69 7.37 11.31
C ILE A 72 3.94 5.88 11.07
N PRO A 73 3.71 5.38 9.86
CA PRO A 73 3.99 3.98 9.56
C PRO A 73 5.47 3.66 9.74
N GLU A 74 5.76 2.44 10.16
CA GLU A 74 7.11 1.97 10.36
C GLU A 74 7.50 1.00 9.27
N LEU A 75 8.75 1.10 8.81
CA LEU A 75 9.25 0.19 7.80
C LEU A 75 9.33 -1.21 8.38
N ALA A 76 8.60 -2.14 7.78
CA ALA A 76 8.59 -3.53 8.22
C ALA A 76 9.58 -4.36 7.42
N ASN A 77 9.71 -4.10 6.12
CA ASN A 77 10.60 -4.86 5.27
C ASN A 77 10.76 -4.16 3.93
N SER A 78 11.73 -4.61 3.15
CA SER A 78 11.89 -4.16 1.79
C SER A 78 12.19 -5.37 0.92
N TYR A 79 11.77 -5.31 -0.34
CA TYR A 79 11.85 -6.43 -1.26
C TYR A 79 12.40 -5.96 -2.60
N LYS A 80 13.26 -6.79 -3.21
CA LYS A 80 13.73 -6.51 -4.56
C LYS A 80 12.63 -6.78 -5.56
N LYS A 81 12.49 -5.88 -6.52
CA LYS A 81 11.54 -6.04 -7.61
C LYS A 81 12.25 -6.55 -8.84
N ASP A 82 11.50 -7.15 -9.77
CA ASP A 82 12.07 -7.70 -11.00
C ASP A 82 12.72 -6.61 -11.86
N ASN A 83 12.24 -5.38 -11.77
CA ASN A 83 12.80 -4.28 -12.58
C ASN A 83 14.04 -3.66 -11.94
N GLY A 84 14.55 -4.24 -10.86
CA GLY A 84 15.75 -3.74 -10.20
C GLY A 84 15.47 -2.74 -9.09
N GLY A 85 14.24 -2.29 -8.96
CA GLY A 85 13.85 -1.38 -7.90
C GLY A 85 13.59 -2.11 -6.60
N THR A 86 13.12 -1.35 -5.61
CA THR A 86 12.81 -1.86 -4.27
C THR A 86 11.37 -1.54 -3.93
N PHE A 87 10.67 -2.49 -3.32
CA PHE A 87 9.37 -2.24 -2.73
C PHE A 87 9.54 -2.09 -1.22
N TYR A 88 9.04 -0.97 -0.67
CA TYR A 88 9.13 -0.68 0.76
C TYR A 88 7.78 -0.94 1.41
N LEU A 89 7.76 -1.86 2.37
CA LEU A 89 6.53 -2.19 3.10
C LEU A 89 6.53 -1.50 4.45
N TYR A 90 5.56 -0.61 4.64
CA TYR A 90 5.36 0.07 5.92
C TYR A 90 4.11 -0.50 6.59
N VAL A 91 4.12 -0.53 7.92
CA VAL A 91 2.99 -1.02 8.70
C VAL A 91 2.57 0.05 9.68
N LEU A 92 1.27 0.28 9.79
CA LEU A 92 0.71 1.17 10.79
C LEU A 92 -0.45 0.47 11.47
N LYS A 93 -0.38 0.39 12.79
CA LYS A 93 -1.43 -0.20 13.61
C LYS A 93 -2.27 0.91 14.20
N GLY A 94 -3.57 0.77 14.12
CA GLY A 94 -4.46 1.78 14.65
C GLY A 94 -5.72 1.16 15.21
N THR A 95 -6.58 2.02 15.76
CA THR A 95 -7.84 1.58 16.34
C THR A 95 -9.04 2.13 15.59
N LYS A 96 -8.81 3.01 14.63
CA LYS A 96 -9.90 3.60 13.86
C LYS A 96 -10.14 2.80 12.59
N LYS A 97 -11.37 2.35 12.43
CA LYS A 97 -11.76 1.61 11.23
C LYS A 97 -12.26 2.61 10.20
N PHE A 98 -11.34 3.13 9.41
CA PHE A 98 -11.66 4.12 8.38
C PHE A 98 -12.56 3.53 7.32
N THR A 99 -13.34 4.40 6.67
CA THR A 99 -14.11 4.03 5.49
C THR A 99 -13.44 4.69 4.28
N PRO A 100 -12.75 3.92 3.44
CA PRO A 100 -12.06 4.49 2.28
C PRO A 100 -13.01 5.08 1.26
N ARG A 101 -12.52 6.09 0.55
CA ARG A 101 -13.16 6.56 -0.67
C ARG A 101 -12.17 6.22 -1.78
N LEU A 102 -12.52 5.22 -2.56
CA LEU A 102 -11.59 4.65 -3.54
C LEU A 102 -11.40 5.57 -4.74
N ASP A 103 -10.19 5.50 -5.30
CA ASP A 103 -9.89 6.16 -6.56
C ASP A 103 -10.35 5.25 -7.71
N HIS A 104 -10.04 5.68 -8.96
CA HIS A 104 -10.46 4.92 -10.14
C HIS A 104 -9.69 3.61 -10.31
N GLU A 105 -8.62 3.41 -9.57
CA GLU A 105 -7.81 2.21 -9.69
C GLU A 105 -8.32 1.05 -8.85
N HIS A 106 -9.32 1.30 -8.00
CA HIS A 106 -9.85 0.28 -7.10
C HIS A 106 -11.38 0.27 -7.15
N THR A 107 -11.96 -0.92 -6.94
CA THR A 107 -13.42 -1.09 -7.02
C THR A 107 -14.04 -1.57 -5.72
N ASP A 108 -13.25 -2.04 -4.77
CA ASP A 108 -13.77 -2.54 -3.50
C ASP A 108 -12.70 -2.48 -2.44
N TRP A 109 -13.11 -2.58 -1.19
CA TRP A 109 -12.20 -2.58 -0.05
C TRP A 109 -12.81 -3.35 1.10
N GLY A 110 -11.97 -3.74 2.05
CA GLY A 110 -12.45 -4.38 3.26
C GLY A 110 -11.33 -4.57 4.25
N TYR A 111 -11.70 -4.89 5.48
CA TYR A 111 -10.77 -5.24 6.54
C TYR A 111 -10.83 -6.75 6.74
N TYR A 112 -9.69 -7.41 6.62
CA TYR A 112 -9.65 -8.86 6.60
C TYR A 112 -8.67 -9.39 7.63
N GLY A 113 -9.11 -10.39 8.40
CA GLY A 113 -8.22 -11.12 9.27
C GLY A 113 -7.43 -12.15 8.48
N LYS A 114 -6.45 -12.72 9.14
CA LYS A 114 -5.53 -13.67 8.53
C LYS A 114 -6.24 -14.91 7.98
N GLU A 115 -7.33 -15.31 8.63
CA GLU A 115 -8.04 -16.54 8.25
C GLU A 115 -9.23 -16.30 7.32
N GLU A 116 -9.46 -15.04 6.95
CA GLU A 116 -10.61 -14.71 6.10
C GLU A 116 -10.20 -13.82 4.93
N LEU A 117 -8.98 -14.06 4.42
CA LEU A 117 -8.45 -13.24 3.32
C LEU A 117 -9.31 -13.40 2.08
N PRO A 118 -9.52 -12.31 1.34
CA PRO A 118 -10.31 -12.37 0.12
C PRO A 118 -9.53 -13.08 -1.00
N ASP A 119 -10.25 -13.49 -2.04
CA ASP A 119 -9.67 -14.21 -3.16
C ASP A 119 -10.17 -13.59 -4.47
N PRO A 120 -9.29 -13.34 -5.45
CA PRO A 120 -7.84 -13.58 -5.41
C PRO A 120 -7.09 -12.50 -4.66
N ILE A 121 -6.03 -12.89 -3.97
CA ILE A 121 -5.15 -11.97 -3.28
C ILE A 121 -3.73 -12.17 -3.83
N ASP A 122 -2.98 -11.08 -3.90
CA ASP A 122 -1.60 -11.13 -4.36
C ASP A 122 -0.78 -12.02 -3.42
N ASP A 123 0.00 -12.94 -3.98
CA ASP A 123 0.73 -13.94 -3.19
C ASP A 123 1.65 -13.31 -2.16
N TRP A 124 2.36 -12.24 -2.52
CA TRP A 124 3.30 -11.64 -1.58
C TRP A 124 2.57 -10.96 -0.42
N VAL A 125 1.39 -10.43 -0.67
CA VAL A 125 0.58 -9.81 0.39
C VAL A 125 0.13 -10.87 1.36
N LYS A 126 -0.29 -12.03 0.86
CA LYS A 126 -0.70 -13.14 1.71
C LYS A 126 0.45 -13.58 2.60
N GLU A 127 1.65 -13.69 2.02
CA GLU A 127 2.83 -14.08 2.80
C GLU A 127 3.14 -13.08 3.90
N VAL A 128 3.01 -11.78 3.59
CA VAL A 128 3.25 -10.73 4.58
C VAL A 128 2.26 -10.84 5.73
N ILE A 129 0.99 -11.01 5.41
CA ILE A 129 -0.06 -11.08 6.42
C ILE A 129 0.10 -12.31 7.31
N GLU A 130 0.56 -13.42 6.74
CA GLU A 130 0.77 -14.65 7.48
C GLU A 130 2.06 -14.65 8.28
N ASN A 131 2.94 -13.67 8.06
CA ASN A 131 4.23 -13.60 8.74
C ASN A 131 4.07 -12.92 10.10
N GLU A 132 4.23 -13.68 11.18
CA GLU A 132 4.05 -13.16 12.53
C GLU A 132 5.10 -12.14 12.94
N ASP A 133 6.24 -12.13 12.27
CA ASP A 133 7.27 -11.14 12.54
C ASP A 133 6.91 -9.77 11.98
N ILE A 134 6.08 -9.74 10.93
CA ILE A 134 5.67 -8.51 10.28
C ILE A 134 4.33 -8.03 10.81
N ALA A 135 3.38 -8.94 10.94
CA ALA A 135 2.02 -8.58 11.33
C ALA A 135 1.49 -9.51 12.43
N PRO A 136 2.11 -9.47 13.63
CA PRO A 136 1.69 -10.37 14.72
C PRO A 136 0.27 -10.10 15.20
N GLU A 137 -0.28 -8.91 14.91
CA GLU A 137 -1.64 -8.57 15.32
C GLU A 137 -2.69 -9.35 14.53
N LEU A 138 -2.32 -9.86 13.36
CA LEU A 138 -3.26 -10.58 12.49
C LEU A 138 -3.23 -12.06 12.85
N ILE A 139 -3.71 -12.40 14.01
CA ILE A 139 -3.60 -13.77 14.51
C ILE A 139 -4.78 -14.65 14.18
N SER A 140 -5.80 -14.10 13.57
CA SER A 140 -6.91 -14.94 13.09
C SER A 140 -7.86 -14.20 12.19
#